data_81db606c3c5dbc7e58ea2bda5e793ca6
#
_entry.id   81db606c3c5dbc7e58ea2bda5e793ca6
#
_cell.length_a   1.000
_cell.length_b   1.000
_cell.length_c   1.000
_cell.angle_alpha   90.00
_cell.angle_beta   90.00
_cell.angle_gamma   90.00
#
_symmetry.space_group_name_H-M   'P 1'
#
loop_
_entity.id
_entity.type
_entity.pdbx_description
1 polymer ?
#
loop_
_entity_poly.entity_id
_entity_poly.type
_entity_poly.pdbx_seq_one_letter_code
_entity_poly.pdbx_strand_id
1 'polypeptide(L)'
;FALDDSVPMGACHHQKVLVIDDEVAFCGGGDICADRWDTPAHLDMDRRRLMPDHECHDPRHEVMMLVDGQAARALGDLARERWRAAEGDILEPPPPTGEDAWPPQLPAHLVDVDVAIARTVPAWRAQPAVEEIRKLTHASIMSAKEVIYLENQYFTSPLIAEALAARLGEADG
;
A
#
# COMPACT_ATOMS: atom_id res chain seq x y z
N PHE A 1 18.85 -6.82 -6.42
CA PHE A 1 17.65 -7.63 -6.65
C PHE A 1 17.70 -8.84 -5.72
N ALA A 2 16.67 -9.01 -4.89
CA ALA A 2 16.55 -10.11 -3.96
C ALA A 2 15.26 -10.91 -4.28
N LEU A 3 15.34 -12.23 -4.17
CA LEU A 3 14.19 -13.10 -4.19
C LEU A 3 13.84 -13.46 -2.75
N ASP A 4 12.63 -13.10 -2.33
CA ASP A 4 12.13 -13.39 -0.99
C ASP A 4 11.12 -14.55 -1.07
N ASP A 5 11.53 -15.73 -0.63
CA ASP A 5 10.72 -16.95 -0.54
C ASP A 5 10.21 -17.23 0.89
N SER A 6 10.31 -16.25 1.78
CA SER A 6 9.94 -16.35 3.20
C SER A 6 8.43 -16.31 3.45
N VAL A 7 7.66 -16.96 2.55
CA VAL A 7 6.19 -17.08 2.65
C VAL A 7 5.76 -18.52 2.37
N PRO A 8 4.60 -18.97 2.90
CA PRO A 8 4.08 -20.30 2.61
C PRO A 8 3.68 -20.46 1.13
N MET A 9 3.67 -21.68 0.64
CA MET A 9 3.23 -22.00 -0.72
C MET A 9 1.83 -21.42 -0.98
N GLY A 10 1.66 -20.70 -2.09
CA GLY A 10 0.42 -20.04 -2.48
C GLY A 10 0.25 -18.64 -1.92
N ALA A 11 1.16 -18.17 -1.08
CA ALA A 11 1.25 -16.76 -0.70
C ALA A 11 2.22 -16.00 -1.61
N CYS A 12 2.11 -14.67 -1.60
CA CYS A 12 3.03 -13.79 -2.32
C CYS A 12 3.24 -12.48 -1.56
N HIS A 13 4.37 -11.85 -1.81
CA HIS A 13 4.60 -10.46 -1.42
C HIS A 13 3.87 -9.53 -2.37
N HIS A 14 2.90 -8.78 -1.88
CA HIS A 14 2.07 -7.89 -2.71
C HIS A 14 2.12 -6.41 -2.28
N GLN A 15 3.04 -6.07 -1.41
CA GLN A 15 3.25 -4.68 -0.95
C GLN A 15 3.90 -3.85 -2.06
N LYS A 16 3.33 -2.68 -2.35
CA LYS A 16 3.91 -1.69 -3.23
C LYS A 16 4.42 -0.54 -2.37
N VAL A 17 5.72 -0.52 -2.16
CA VAL A 17 6.41 0.49 -1.35
C VAL A 17 7.63 0.97 -2.15
N LEU A 18 7.73 2.27 -2.33
CA LEU A 18 8.90 2.94 -2.86
C LEU A 18 9.35 3.96 -1.84
N VAL A 19 10.60 3.90 -1.43
CA VAL A 19 11.20 4.85 -0.48
C VAL A 19 12.38 5.53 -1.14
N ILE A 20 12.48 6.82 -0.98
CA ILE A 20 13.55 7.66 -1.53
C ILE A 20 14.22 8.36 -0.35
N ASP A 21 15.45 8.00 -0.07
CA ASP A 21 16.35 8.57 0.95
C ASP A 21 15.76 8.65 2.37
N ASP A 22 14.74 7.81 2.68
CA ASP A 22 13.93 7.91 3.91
C ASP A 22 13.25 9.27 4.13
N GLU A 23 13.27 10.12 3.12
CA GLU A 23 12.69 11.47 3.14
C GLU A 23 11.24 11.46 2.66
N VAL A 24 10.98 10.74 1.56
CA VAL A 24 9.63 10.52 1.03
C VAL A 24 9.41 9.06 0.69
N ALA A 25 8.15 8.62 0.79
CA ALA A 25 7.78 7.27 0.42
C ALA A 25 6.39 7.20 -0.21
N PHE A 26 6.24 6.25 -1.15
CA PHE A 26 4.98 5.90 -1.76
C PHE A 26 4.53 4.53 -1.27
N CYS A 27 3.27 4.41 -0.89
CA CYS A 27 2.65 3.15 -0.48
C CYS A 27 1.21 3.08 -0.96
N GLY A 28 0.82 1.99 -1.62
CA GLY A 28 -0.54 1.84 -2.11
C GLY A 28 -0.78 0.63 -2.99
N GLY A 29 -1.77 0.70 -3.88
CA GLY A 29 -2.17 -0.39 -4.77
C GLY A 29 -1.38 -0.46 -6.07
N GLY A 30 -0.78 0.65 -6.53
CA GLY A 30 -0.13 0.77 -7.83
C GLY A 30 1.23 0.10 -7.92
N ASP A 31 1.41 -0.78 -8.89
CA ASP A 31 2.73 -1.24 -9.31
C ASP A 31 3.42 -0.18 -10.18
N ILE A 32 4.76 -0.12 -10.15
CA ILE A 32 5.54 0.73 -11.05
C ILE A 32 5.87 -0.07 -12.30
N CYS A 33 4.95 -0.08 -13.25
CA CYS A 33 5.08 -0.81 -14.50
C CYS A 33 4.38 -0.07 -15.66
N ALA A 34 4.67 -0.49 -16.89
CA ALA A 34 4.25 0.24 -18.09
C ALA A 34 2.73 0.37 -18.23
N ASP A 35 1.98 -0.67 -17.83
CA ASP A 35 0.50 -0.68 -17.89
C ASP A 35 -0.18 0.11 -16.76
N ARG A 36 0.58 0.93 -16.02
CA ARG A 36 0.06 1.88 -15.01
C ARG A 36 0.18 3.33 -15.45
N TRP A 37 0.85 3.59 -16.56
CA TRP A 37 0.98 4.95 -17.06
C TRP A 37 -0.37 5.49 -17.55
N ASP A 38 -0.71 6.69 -17.13
CA ASP A 38 -1.89 7.42 -17.60
C ASP A 38 -1.66 8.93 -17.50
N THR A 39 -2.67 9.70 -17.85
CA THR A 39 -2.68 11.17 -17.73
C THR A 39 -3.81 11.63 -16.80
N PRO A 40 -3.73 12.87 -16.28
CA PRO A 40 -4.83 13.43 -15.46
C PRO A 40 -6.18 13.48 -16.17
N ALA A 41 -6.21 13.46 -17.49
CA ALA A 41 -7.45 13.44 -18.27
C ALA A 41 -8.17 12.08 -18.21
N HIS A 42 -7.47 11.00 -17.85
CA HIS A 42 -7.99 9.65 -17.69
C HIS A 42 -9.01 9.24 -18.76
N LEU A 43 -8.64 9.47 -20.02
CA LEU A 43 -9.52 9.21 -21.15
C LEU A 43 -9.79 7.70 -21.27
N ASP A 44 -11.01 7.33 -21.65
CA ASP A 44 -11.37 5.95 -21.95
C ASP A 44 -10.44 5.34 -23.01
N MET A 45 -10.22 6.08 -24.10
CA MET A 45 -9.30 5.71 -25.17
C MET A 45 -8.13 6.70 -25.25
N ASP A 46 -6.93 6.27 -24.83
CA ASP A 46 -5.70 7.04 -25.02
C ASP A 46 -4.62 6.17 -25.70
N ARG A 47 -4.30 6.49 -26.96
CA ARG A 47 -3.31 5.76 -27.75
C ARG A 47 -1.87 5.85 -27.21
N ARG A 48 -1.62 6.66 -26.21
CA ARG A 48 -0.32 6.78 -25.54
C ARG A 48 -0.13 5.74 -24.44
N ARG A 49 -1.19 5.06 -24.01
CA ARG A 49 -1.12 3.93 -23.09
C ARG A 49 -0.60 2.70 -23.82
N LEU A 50 0.72 2.59 -23.90
CA LEU A 50 1.40 1.54 -24.65
C LEU A 50 2.28 0.70 -23.75
N MET A 51 2.18 -0.59 -23.90
CA MET A 51 3.16 -1.56 -23.39
C MET A 51 4.47 -1.49 -24.21
N PRO A 52 5.59 -2.05 -23.71
CA PRO A 52 6.85 -2.09 -24.46
C PRO A 52 6.77 -2.80 -25.84
N ASP A 53 5.81 -3.68 -26.03
CA ASP A 53 5.51 -4.36 -27.30
C ASP A 53 4.57 -3.58 -28.21
N HIS A 54 4.24 -2.33 -27.84
CA HIS A 54 3.32 -1.43 -28.54
C HIS A 54 1.83 -1.82 -28.52
N GLU A 55 1.45 -2.83 -27.75
CA GLU A 55 0.04 -3.10 -27.47
C GLU A 55 -0.53 -2.02 -26.53
N CYS A 56 -1.78 -1.62 -26.80
CA CYS A 56 -2.48 -0.67 -25.92
C CYS A 56 -2.98 -1.38 -24.65
N HIS A 57 -2.93 -0.68 -23.52
CA HIS A 57 -3.55 -1.13 -22.29
C HIS A 57 -4.72 -0.23 -21.88
N ASP A 58 -5.66 -0.80 -21.13
CA ASP A 58 -6.81 -0.09 -20.59
C ASP A 58 -6.43 0.87 -19.46
N PRO A 59 -7.26 1.89 -19.15
CA PRO A 59 -7.07 2.72 -17.98
C PRO A 59 -7.16 1.88 -16.70
N ARG A 60 -6.38 2.27 -15.70
CA ARG A 60 -6.42 1.65 -14.38
C ARG A 60 -6.75 2.68 -13.33
N HIS A 61 -7.55 2.26 -12.34
CA HIS A 61 -7.86 3.07 -11.19
C HIS A 61 -7.16 2.45 -9.97
N GLU A 62 -6.21 3.18 -9.40
CA GLU A 62 -5.43 2.78 -8.23
C GLU A 62 -5.15 3.99 -7.35
N VAL A 63 -5.04 3.78 -6.04
CA VAL A 63 -4.71 4.82 -5.08
C VAL A 63 -3.37 4.53 -4.45
N MET A 64 -2.52 5.54 -4.37
CA MET A 64 -1.23 5.50 -3.71
C MET A 64 -1.07 6.72 -2.83
N MET A 65 -0.58 6.54 -1.62
CA MET A 65 -0.24 7.64 -0.72
C MET A 65 1.22 8.01 -0.90
N LEU A 66 1.50 9.31 -0.90
CA LEU A 66 2.82 9.88 -0.72
C LEU A 66 2.91 10.41 0.70
N VAL A 67 3.95 10.03 1.42
CA VAL A 67 4.21 10.45 2.80
C VAL A 67 5.67 10.89 2.95
N ASP A 68 5.93 11.74 3.92
CA ASP A 68 7.26 12.21 4.30
C ASP A 68 7.57 11.95 5.79
N GLY A 69 8.65 12.52 6.27
CA GLY A 69 9.04 12.57 7.66
C GLY A 69 9.15 11.20 8.32
N GLN A 70 8.54 11.05 9.50
CA GLN A 70 8.62 9.79 10.26
C GLN A 70 7.92 8.61 9.56
N ALA A 71 6.86 8.88 8.79
CA ALA A 71 6.15 7.84 8.05
C ALA A 71 7.01 7.28 6.91
N ALA A 72 7.73 8.14 6.18
CA ALA A 72 8.67 7.69 5.14
C ALA A 72 9.81 6.85 5.73
N ARG A 73 10.40 7.29 6.85
CA ARG A 73 11.42 6.52 7.57
C ARG A 73 10.92 5.14 8.02
N ALA A 74 9.72 5.07 8.55
CA ALA A 74 9.12 3.80 8.98
C ALA A 74 8.90 2.83 7.82
N LEU A 75 8.54 3.34 6.63
CA LEU A 75 8.48 2.54 5.41
C LEU A 75 9.86 2.12 4.92
N GLY A 76 10.88 2.96 5.09
CA GLY A 76 12.28 2.63 4.84
C GLY A 76 12.78 1.50 5.74
N ASP A 77 12.47 1.55 7.02
CA ASP A 77 12.79 0.48 7.97
C ASP A 77 12.12 -0.84 7.57
N LEU A 78 10.85 -0.80 7.15
CA LEU A 78 10.13 -1.97 6.65
C LEU A 78 10.81 -2.56 5.39
N ALA A 79 11.25 -1.73 4.47
CA ALA A 79 11.94 -2.18 3.27
C ALA A 79 13.29 -2.84 3.62
N ARG A 80 14.05 -2.26 4.54
CA ARG A 80 15.32 -2.84 5.04
C ARG A 80 15.10 -4.15 5.80
N GLU A 81 14.05 -4.24 6.61
CA GLU A 81 13.69 -5.49 7.29
C GLU A 81 13.40 -6.61 6.30
N ARG A 82 12.66 -6.31 5.23
CA ARG A 82 12.37 -7.28 4.16
C ARG A 82 13.63 -7.68 3.40
N TRP A 83 14.50 -6.73 3.09
CA TRP A 83 15.80 -7.04 2.46
C TRP A 83 16.64 -7.97 3.34
N ARG A 84 16.74 -7.66 4.63
CA ARG A 84 17.44 -8.51 5.59
C ARG A 84 16.86 -9.92 5.69
N ALA A 85 15.54 -10.06 5.59
CA ALA A 85 14.87 -11.36 5.62
C ALA A 85 15.18 -12.20 4.37
N ALA A 86 15.32 -11.55 3.20
CA ALA A 86 15.60 -12.20 1.93
C ALA A 86 17.07 -12.54 1.73
N GLU A 87 17.98 -11.60 2.01
CA GLU A 87 19.40 -11.70 1.68
C GLU A 87 20.31 -11.84 2.91
N GLY A 88 19.80 -11.55 4.11
CA GLY A 88 20.58 -11.58 5.35
C GLY A 88 21.42 -10.32 5.60
N ASP A 89 21.60 -9.45 4.61
CA ASP A 89 22.38 -8.23 4.73
C ASP A 89 21.66 -7.17 5.55
N ILE A 90 22.43 -6.42 6.35
CA ILE A 90 21.94 -5.25 7.08
C ILE A 90 22.23 -4.01 6.25
N LEU A 91 21.19 -3.32 5.81
CA LEU A 91 21.29 -2.04 5.13
C LEU A 91 21.14 -0.91 6.16
N GLU A 92 22.13 -0.04 6.22
CA GLU A 92 22.07 1.15 7.07
C GLU A 92 21.11 2.20 6.46
N PRO A 93 20.39 2.97 7.29
CA PRO A 93 19.61 4.11 6.80
C PRO A 93 20.51 5.11 6.06
N PRO A 94 20.02 5.74 4.99
CA PRO A 94 20.77 6.79 4.32
C PRO A 94 20.94 8.00 5.26
N PRO A 95 22.03 8.77 5.11
CA PRO A 95 22.18 10.03 5.84
C PRO A 95 21.10 11.01 5.37
N PRO A 96 20.57 11.87 6.26
CA PRO A 96 19.63 12.92 5.86
C PRO A 96 20.24 13.82 4.78
N THR A 97 19.47 14.13 3.75
CA THR A 97 19.92 15.00 2.67
C THR A 97 19.95 16.48 3.08
N GLY A 98 19.11 16.83 4.04
CA GLY A 98 18.93 18.23 4.48
C GLY A 98 18.10 19.06 3.50
N GLU A 99 17.56 18.46 2.46
CA GLU A 99 16.72 19.10 1.46
C GLU A 99 15.27 18.62 1.61
N ASP A 100 14.32 19.46 1.18
CA ASP A 100 12.91 19.05 1.12
C ASP A 100 12.71 18.18 -0.13
N ALA A 101 12.53 16.88 0.07
CA ALA A 101 12.30 15.91 -1.00
C ALA A 101 10.84 15.86 -1.48
N TRP A 102 9.92 16.61 -0.86
CA TRP A 102 8.53 16.66 -1.31
C TRP A 102 8.42 17.27 -2.70
N PRO A 103 7.70 16.63 -3.65
CA PRO A 103 7.56 17.16 -5.01
C PRO A 103 6.84 18.51 -5.00
N PRO A 104 7.48 19.61 -5.44
CA PRO A 104 6.94 20.98 -5.27
C PRO A 104 5.65 21.23 -6.06
N GLN A 105 5.35 20.40 -7.05
CA GLN A 105 4.12 20.48 -7.84
C GLN A 105 2.92 19.74 -7.21
N LEU A 106 3.14 19.01 -6.12
CA LEU A 106 2.08 18.26 -5.44
C LEU A 106 1.73 18.95 -4.10
N PRO A 107 0.53 19.51 -3.96
CA PRO A 107 0.09 20.02 -2.68
C PRO A 107 -0.11 18.87 -1.70
N ALA A 108 0.35 19.01 -0.46
CA ALA A 108 0.02 18.09 0.60
C ALA A 108 -1.46 18.23 0.97
N HIS A 109 -2.20 17.12 0.99
CA HIS A 109 -3.60 17.14 1.39
C HIS A 109 -3.78 17.22 2.91
N LEU A 110 -2.83 16.68 3.65
CA LEU A 110 -2.80 16.66 5.11
C LEU A 110 -1.38 16.98 5.57
N VAL A 111 -1.26 17.75 6.63
CA VAL A 111 0.01 18.13 7.28
C VAL A 111 -0.10 17.87 8.78
N ASP A 112 1.01 17.54 9.42
CA ASP A 112 1.11 17.34 10.88
C ASP A 112 0.08 16.32 11.41
N VAL A 113 -0.12 15.21 10.68
CA VAL A 113 -1.05 14.13 11.05
C VAL A 113 -0.30 12.89 11.49
N ASP A 114 -0.89 12.16 12.43
CA ASP A 114 -0.41 10.84 12.82
C ASP A 114 -0.70 9.83 11.72
N VAL A 115 0.31 9.05 11.35
CA VAL A 115 0.21 7.98 10.33
C VAL A 115 0.55 6.65 10.97
N ALA A 116 -0.27 5.64 10.72
CA ALA A 116 -0.02 4.27 11.13
C ALA A 116 0.19 3.36 9.92
N ILE A 117 1.10 2.42 10.03
CA ILE A 117 1.34 1.37 9.04
C ILE A 117 0.70 0.08 9.54
N ALA A 118 -0.24 -0.48 8.76
CA ALA A 118 -0.86 -1.76 9.04
C ALA A 118 -0.41 -2.80 8.01
N ARG A 119 -0.08 -4.00 8.48
CA ARG A 119 0.51 -5.07 7.66
C ARG A 119 -0.31 -6.35 7.73
N THR A 120 -0.20 -7.14 6.68
CA THR A 120 -0.60 -8.55 6.67
C THR A 120 0.61 -9.40 6.30
N VAL A 121 1.00 -10.30 7.20
CA VAL A 121 2.07 -11.27 6.93
C VAL A 121 1.57 -12.64 7.37
N PRO A 122 1.61 -13.67 6.53
CA PRO A 122 1.20 -15.01 6.92
C PRO A 122 2.16 -15.60 7.96
N ALA A 123 1.66 -16.50 8.80
CA ALA A 123 2.53 -17.30 9.65
C ALA A 123 3.47 -18.14 8.78
N TRP A 124 4.76 -18.13 9.08
CA TRP A 124 5.76 -18.90 8.35
C TRP A 124 6.89 -19.37 9.26
N ARG A 125 7.15 -20.68 9.29
CA ARG A 125 8.13 -21.30 10.19
C ARG A 125 7.85 -20.89 11.65
N ALA A 126 8.81 -20.27 12.32
CA ALA A 126 8.67 -19.78 13.70
C ALA A 126 8.06 -18.36 13.80
N GLN A 127 7.78 -17.72 12.68
CA GLN A 127 7.24 -16.36 12.64
C GLN A 127 5.72 -16.39 12.73
N PRO A 128 5.10 -15.72 13.72
CA PRO A 128 3.64 -15.65 13.82
C PRO A 128 3.03 -14.78 12.73
N ALA A 129 1.76 -14.98 12.45
CA ALA A 129 1.01 -14.12 11.53
C ALA A 129 0.90 -12.69 12.07
N VAL A 130 1.01 -11.71 11.15
CA VAL A 130 0.66 -10.30 11.39
C VAL A 130 -0.65 -10.02 10.70
N GLU A 131 -1.66 -9.56 11.44
CA GLU A 131 -3.03 -9.38 10.97
C GLU A 131 -3.55 -7.95 11.20
N GLU A 132 -2.67 -6.98 11.07
CA GLU A 132 -2.96 -5.58 11.38
C GLU A 132 -4.03 -4.99 10.46
N ILE A 133 -3.95 -5.27 9.14
CA ILE A 133 -4.95 -4.79 8.16
C ILE A 133 -6.33 -5.39 8.48
N ARG A 134 -6.42 -6.68 8.81
CA ARG A 134 -7.68 -7.31 9.19
C ARG A 134 -8.31 -6.63 10.41
N LYS A 135 -7.51 -6.38 11.43
CA LYS A 135 -7.97 -5.71 12.66
C LYS A 135 -8.39 -4.27 12.39
N LEU A 136 -7.59 -3.53 11.61
CA LEU A 136 -7.88 -2.15 11.24
C LEU A 136 -9.19 -2.06 10.45
N THR A 137 -9.35 -2.89 9.41
CA THR A 137 -10.57 -2.90 8.59
C THR A 137 -11.81 -3.22 9.43
N HIS A 138 -11.74 -4.24 10.29
CA HIS A 138 -12.84 -4.58 11.18
C HIS A 138 -13.17 -3.43 12.14
N ALA A 139 -12.16 -2.85 12.79
CA ALA A 139 -12.35 -1.72 13.69
C ALA A 139 -12.96 -0.49 12.97
N SER A 140 -12.52 -0.20 11.75
CA SER A 140 -13.06 0.88 10.93
C SER A 140 -14.54 0.66 10.60
N ILE A 141 -14.92 -0.55 10.19
CA ILE A 141 -16.34 -0.91 9.94
C ILE A 141 -17.16 -0.71 11.20
N MET A 142 -16.70 -1.22 12.34
CA MET A 142 -17.42 -1.14 13.61
C MET A 142 -17.50 0.29 14.18
N SER A 143 -16.56 1.17 13.83
CA SER A 143 -16.55 2.57 14.28
C SER A 143 -17.29 3.54 13.38
N ALA A 144 -17.70 3.12 12.19
CA ALA A 144 -18.43 3.97 11.23
C ALA A 144 -19.71 4.51 11.84
N LYS A 145 -20.07 5.77 11.52
CA LYS A 145 -21.26 6.45 12.04
C LYS A 145 -22.27 6.82 10.96
N GLU A 146 -21.80 7.15 9.76
CA GLU A 146 -22.65 7.68 8.71
C GLU A 146 -22.54 6.88 7.42
N VAL A 147 -21.31 6.62 6.96
CA VAL A 147 -21.07 5.98 5.66
C VAL A 147 -19.91 5.01 5.75
N ILE A 148 -20.08 3.85 5.12
CA ILE A 148 -18.99 2.92 4.80
C ILE A 148 -18.88 2.89 3.27
N TYR A 149 -17.73 3.35 2.75
CA TYR A 149 -17.38 3.21 1.35
C TYR A 149 -16.26 2.18 1.21
N LEU A 150 -16.50 1.19 0.37
CA LEU A 150 -15.52 0.13 0.07
C LEU A 150 -15.27 0.08 -1.43
N GLU A 151 -14.01 0.20 -1.81
CA GLU A 151 -13.53 -0.02 -3.16
C GLU A 151 -12.43 -1.07 -3.12
N ASN A 152 -12.68 -2.22 -3.72
CA ASN A 152 -11.78 -3.36 -3.65
C ASN A 152 -11.94 -4.25 -4.87
N GLN A 153 -10.85 -4.77 -5.39
CA GLN A 153 -10.84 -5.69 -6.53
C GLN A 153 -11.54 -7.02 -6.19
N TYR A 154 -11.43 -7.49 -4.95
CA TYR A 154 -12.01 -8.75 -4.49
C TYR A 154 -12.74 -8.56 -3.17
N PHE A 155 -13.97 -9.05 -3.11
CA PHE A 155 -14.76 -9.10 -1.89
C PHE A 155 -14.96 -10.56 -1.47
N THR A 156 -13.94 -11.15 -0.86
CA THR A 156 -13.88 -12.59 -0.56
C THR A 156 -13.68 -12.94 0.91
N SER A 157 -13.55 -11.92 1.80
CA SER A 157 -13.34 -12.15 3.23
C SER A 157 -14.66 -12.38 3.97
N PRO A 158 -14.93 -13.59 4.53
CA PRO A 158 -16.13 -13.83 5.33
C PRO A 158 -16.22 -12.90 6.53
N LEU A 159 -15.10 -12.63 7.22
CA LEU A 159 -15.07 -11.75 8.39
C LEU A 159 -15.52 -10.32 8.08
N ILE A 160 -15.13 -9.79 6.93
CA ILE A 160 -15.55 -8.45 6.50
C ILE A 160 -17.03 -8.47 6.12
N ALA A 161 -17.50 -9.51 5.41
CA ALA A 161 -18.89 -9.67 5.07
C ALA A 161 -19.79 -9.78 6.32
N GLU A 162 -19.37 -10.54 7.32
CA GLU A 162 -20.05 -10.67 8.61
C GLU A 162 -20.12 -9.33 9.37
N ALA A 163 -19.01 -8.58 9.42
CA ALA A 163 -18.98 -7.27 10.06
C ALA A 163 -19.92 -6.28 9.37
N LEU A 164 -19.96 -6.25 8.04
CA LEU A 164 -20.89 -5.40 7.28
C LEU A 164 -22.34 -5.83 7.47
N ALA A 165 -22.62 -7.14 7.46
CA ALA A 165 -23.96 -7.66 7.71
C ALA A 165 -24.47 -7.29 9.12
N ALA A 166 -23.58 -7.35 10.14
CA ALA A 166 -23.91 -6.93 11.49
C ALA A 166 -24.29 -5.43 11.53
N ARG A 167 -23.51 -4.58 10.86
CA ARG A 167 -23.79 -3.13 10.77
C ARG A 167 -25.11 -2.84 10.06
N LEU A 168 -25.37 -3.50 8.93
CA LEU A 168 -26.64 -3.36 8.20
C LEU A 168 -27.87 -3.86 8.98
N GLY A 169 -27.67 -4.72 9.97
CA GLY A 169 -28.73 -5.22 10.84
C GLY A 169 -29.03 -4.34 12.05
N GLU A 170 -28.31 -3.27 12.27
CA GLU A 170 -28.57 -2.31 13.35
C GLU A 170 -29.81 -1.46 13.04
N ALA A 171 -30.57 -1.10 14.07
CA ALA A 171 -31.82 -0.36 13.91
C ALA A 171 -31.61 1.05 13.29
N ASP A 172 -30.44 1.63 13.52
CA ASP A 172 -30.04 2.95 13.07
C ASP A 172 -28.79 2.88 12.17
N GLY A 173 -28.53 1.71 11.56
CA GLY A 173 -27.37 1.42 10.73
C GLY A 173 -27.47 1.88 9.28
#